data_d35a7138d8ef42a5649c59e12e813809
#
_entry.id   d35a7138d8ef42a5649c59e12e813809
#
_cell.length_a   1.000
_cell.length_b   1.000
_cell.length_c   1.000
_cell.angle_alpha   90.00
_cell.angle_beta   90.00
_cell.angle_gamma   90.00
#
_symmetry.space_group_name_H-M   'P 1'
#
loop_
_entity.id
_entity.type
_entity.pdbx_description
1 polymer ?
#
loop_
_entity_poly.entity_id
_entity_poly.type
_entity_poly.pdbx_seq_one_letter_code
_entity_poly.pdbx_strand_id
1 'polypeptide(L)'
;MATTELDVKNLIGQKIMLDLRYYCDDEGQPEKCRKPLTTLTPELAKMISDYNLGGVILFSENLQTLPQIVSLNHQLQQATKSSPSQLPLFISIDQEGGRVARLPRSISTAFNGNMAIGATYAKFNDKFAKITGDIIGKELAATGFNVNHAPTVDVNVNADNPVINVRSFGEQPELVAKLAYAQLTAMQKHNVIATLKHFPGHGDTNVDSHTGLPVVGHSLEQIKNIDLAPFQYAIDKNAVSMIMTAHIQFPALDSSTFISKSGNTMMKPATMSKAILTDLLRKKMGFDGVVITDALDMKGISDFFTESEAVIETFKAGADIALMPIKIRNRDEISKLNDLLDKLSNAVETGVLDKQEISNSYARIARLKSKMLTTSRNESAKTLSAKINAAEKVVGRQQHRDNEQVLSDASITLLQGSGELPKSIKTLQIFMPDDDKCAAMLSAFRKLSHTIKVDCSPYYELNQQQIESKIMLADAIVATSVTPQQSLAEMGGMDDYLRLKKLLGNLTKNKRIQDEKLQRLLSFAQSNKKHISFVSLRMPYETSNYRQYADSVITTYSYNQYADAVTGEITGPAYLSLAKLLLGQLEATGVSPVTIK
;
A
#
# COMPACT_ATOMS: atom_id res chain seq x y z
N MET A 1 24.25 23.88 26.22
CA MET A 1 24.46 22.47 26.55
C MET A 1 25.45 21.95 25.52
N ALA A 2 26.60 21.42 25.95
CA ALA A 2 27.56 20.80 25.05
C ALA A 2 26.86 19.61 24.36
N THR A 3 26.74 19.64 23.05
CA THR A 3 26.29 18.49 22.25
C THR A 3 27.38 17.44 22.38
N THR A 4 27.14 16.40 23.18
CA THR A 4 27.97 15.20 23.18
C THR A 4 27.98 14.71 21.75
N GLU A 5 29.15 14.64 21.12
CA GLU A 5 29.30 14.08 19.77
C GLU A 5 28.85 12.62 19.84
N LEU A 6 27.85 12.27 19.03
CA LEU A 6 27.33 10.89 18.96
C LEU A 6 28.40 9.98 18.35
N ASP A 7 28.61 8.83 18.93
CA ASP A 7 29.47 7.81 18.33
C ASP A 7 28.86 7.22 17.05
N VAL A 8 29.67 6.52 16.26
CA VAL A 8 29.26 5.95 14.99
C VAL A 8 28.08 4.98 15.13
N LYS A 9 28.07 4.18 16.21
CA LYS A 9 26.98 3.22 16.48
C LYS A 9 25.66 3.92 16.66
N ASN A 10 25.64 5.05 17.39
CA ASN A 10 24.46 5.87 17.59
C ASN A 10 23.99 6.58 16.32
N LEU A 11 24.91 7.02 15.45
CA LEU A 11 24.55 7.57 14.15
C LEU A 11 23.87 6.50 13.28
N ILE A 12 24.41 5.28 13.25
CA ILE A 12 23.87 4.14 12.50
C ILE A 12 22.51 3.70 13.06
N GLY A 13 22.30 3.72 14.37
CA GLY A 13 21.01 3.41 14.99
C GLY A 13 19.86 4.22 14.42
N GLN A 14 20.08 5.51 14.15
CA GLN A 14 19.08 6.38 13.51
C GLN A 14 18.80 6.02 12.05
N LYS A 15 19.63 5.21 11.40
CA LYS A 15 19.47 4.74 10.03
C LYS A 15 18.75 3.38 9.94
N ILE A 16 18.33 2.82 11.08
CA ILE A 16 17.61 1.53 11.13
C ILE A 16 16.15 1.76 11.44
N MET A 17 15.26 1.13 10.67
CA MET A 17 13.82 1.07 10.91
C MET A 17 13.39 -0.39 10.97
N LEU A 18 12.87 -0.83 12.14
CA LEU A 18 12.49 -2.21 12.38
C LEU A 18 10.97 -2.42 12.22
N ASP A 19 10.57 -3.64 11.86
CA ASP A 19 9.20 -4.06 12.09
C ASP A 19 9.03 -4.64 13.50
N LEU A 20 7.91 -4.29 14.12
CA LEU A 20 7.50 -4.83 15.42
C LEU A 20 6.16 -5.58 15.30
N ARG A 21 5.94 -6.28 14.19
CA ARG A 21 4.67 -6.95 13.87
C ARG A 21 4.27 -7.96 14.92
N TYR A 22 5.20 -8.85 15.28
CA TYR A 22 4.99 -9.93 16.24
C TYR A 22 6.09 -9.91 17.31
N TYR A 23 5.71 -10.23 18.55
CA TYR A 23 6.66 -10.43 19.64
C TYR A 23 6.12 -11.44 20.67
N CYS A 24 6.92 -12.45 21.00
CA CYS A 24 6.57 -13.52 21.94
C CYS A 24 7.53 -13.46 23.13
N ASP A 25 6.95 -13.52 24.33
CA ASP A 25 7.72 -13.44 25.59
C ASP A 25 8.31 -14.80 25.99
N ASP A 26 7.83 -15.88 25.37
CA ASP A 26 8.24 -17.25 25.64
C ASP A 26 9.49 -17.65 24.83
N GLU A 27 10.26 -18.61 25.34
CA GLU A 27 11.46 -19.20 24.71
C GLU A 27 11.12 -20.06 23.46
N GLY A 28 9.95 -19.82 22.82
CA GLY A 28 9.51 -20.51 21.63
C GLY A 28 10.40 -20.23 20.41
N GLN A 29 10.18 -20.99 19.34
CA GLN A 29 10.89 -20.77 18.06
C GLN A 29 10.48 -19.41 17.47
N PRO A 30 11.39 -18.41 17.38
CA PRO A 30 11.06 -17.05 16.95
C PRO A 30 10.35 -17.00 15.59
N GLU A 31 10.74 -17.88 14.66
CA GLU A 31 10.15 -17.98 13.33
C GLU A 31 8.68 -18.43 13.35
N LYS A 32 8.21 -19.00 14.44
CA LYS A 32 6.81 -19.39 14.67
C LYS A 32 6.01 -18.35 15.45
N CYS A 33 6.67 -17.31 15.96
CA CYS A 33 5.98 -16.25 16.70
C CYS A 33 4.95 -15.56 15.80
N ARG A 34 3.68 -15.53 16.26
CA ARG A 34 2.55 -14.87 15.60
C ARG A 34 1.68 -14.07 16.58
N LYS A 35 2.20 -13.78 17.77
CA LYS A 35 1.53 -12.92 18.76
C LYS A 35 1.72 -11.46 18.34
N PRO A 36 0.68 -10.75 17.90
CA PRO A 36 0.80 -9.35 17.50
C PRO A 36 1.30 -8.47 18.65
N LEU A 37 2.24 -7.57 18.36
CA LEU A 37 2.63 -6.56 19.33
C LEU A 37 1.59 -5.43 19.35
N THR A 38 0.74 -5.40 20.35
CA THR A 38 -0.29 -4.38 20.56
C THR A 38 0.01 -3.42 21.70
N THR A 39 1.03 -3.72 22.48
CA THR A 39 1.54 -2.93 23.59
C THR A 39 3.06 -3.07 23.64
N LEU A 40 3.78 -1.97 23.81
CA LEU A 40 5.25 -1.99 23.87
C LEU A 40 5.72 -2.64 25.16
N THR A 41 6.61 -3.64 25.06
CA THR A 41 7.21 -4.27 26.23
C THR A 41 8.40 -3.43 26.77
N PRO A 42 8.75 -3.57 28.07
CA PRO A 42 9.90 -2.85 28.64
C PRO A 42 11.21 -3.13 27.91
N GLU A 43 11.43 -4.36 27.45
CA GLU A 43 12.64 -4.78 26.74
C GLU A 43 12.76 -4.09 25.39
N LEU A 44 11.66 -4.03 24.64
CA LEU A 44 11.62 -3.33 23.36
C LEU A 44 11.74 -1.81 23.53
N ALA A 45 11.15 -1.23 24.58
CA ALA A 45 11.34 0.16 24.92
C ALA A 45 12.82 0.47 25.23
N LYS A 46 13.48 -0.39 26.00
CA LYS A 46 14.91 -0.29 26.28
C LYS A 46 15.75 -0.44 25.01
N MET A 47 15.45 -1.39 24.14
CA MET A 47 16.11 -1.58 22.85
C MET A 47 16.04 -0.30 22.00
N ILE A 48 14.86 0.30 21.87
CA ILE A 48 14.66 1.56 21.11
C ILE A 48 15.57 2.66 21.67
N SER A 49 15.62 2.79 22.99
CA SER A 49 16.44 3.80 23.67
C SER A 49 17.94 3.53 23.53
N ASP A 50 18.40 2.34 23.90
CA ASP A 50 19.82 2.01 24.01
C ASP A 50 20.53 2.03 22.64
N TYR A 51 19.86 1.58 21.60
CA TYR A 51 20.42 1.55 20.25
C TYR A 51 20.09 2.79 19.42
N ASN A 52 19.52 3.83 20.05
CA ASN A 52 19.17 5.07 19.35
C ASN A 52 18.39 4.84 18.06
N LEU A 53 17.39 3.93 18.10
CA LEU A 53 16.68 3.45 16.93
C LEU A 53 16.01 4.60 16.15
N GLY A 54 16.14 4.60 14.81
CA GLY A 54 15.60 5.65 13.94
C GLY A 54 14.10 5.58 13.73
N GLY A 55 13.54 4.38 13.64
CA GLY A 55 12.11 4.22 13.37
C GLY A 55 11.59 2.80 13.53
N VAL A 56 10.26 2.69 13.44
CA VAL A 56 9.52 1.43 13.38
C VAL A 56 8.44 1.52 12.31
N ILE A 57 8.11 0.38 11.70
CA ILE A 57 6.94 0.21 10.84
C ILE A 57 5.93 -0.71 11.53
N LEU A 58 4.65 -0.33 11.49
CA LEU A 58 3.55 -1.12 12.03
C LEU A 58 2.65 -1.64 10.90
N PHE A 59 2.08 -2.82 11.14
CA PHE A 59 1.22 -3.54 10.21
C PHE A 59 -0.18 -3.75 10.80
N SER A 60 -1.11 -4.26 10.00
CA SER A 60 -2.51 -4.45 10.43
C SER A 60 -2.64 -5.27 11.70
N GLU A 61 -1.74 -6.23 11.94
CA GLU A 61 -1.74 -7.07 13.12
C GLU A 61 -1.51 -6.28 14.42
N ASN A 62 -0.75 -5.18 14.35
CA ASN A 62 -0.50 -4.28 15.49
C ASN A 62 -1.71 -3.39 15.82
N LEU A 63 -2.69 -3.27 14.91
CA LEU A 63 -3.68 -2.20 14.91
C LEU A 63 -5.08 -2.79 15.08
N GLN A 64 -5.61 -2.75 16.31
CA GLN A 64 -6.88 -3.41 16.65
C GLN A 64 -8.00 -2.42 16.94
N THR A 65 -7.82 -1.55 17.91
CA THR A 65 -8.79 -0.53 18.31
C THR A 65 -8.15 0.84 18.35
N LEU A 66 -8.92 1.89 18.16
CA LEU A 66 -8.39 3.26 18.14
C LEU A 66 -7.65 3.65 19.43
N PRO A 67 -8.18 3.38 20.64
CA PRO A 67 -7.43 3.65 21.88
C PRO A 67 -6.12 2.86 21.99
N GLN A 68 -6.12 1.59 21.55
CA GLN A 68 -4.93 0.75 21.57
C GLN A 68 -3.86 1.28 20.62
N ILE A 69 -4.22 1.68 19.39
CA ILE A 69 -3.28 2.23 18.40
C ILE A 69 -2.62 3.50 18.92
N VAL A 70 -3.42 4.45 19.44
CA VAL A 70 -2.90 5.69 20.03
C VAL A 70 -1.98 5.40 21.21
N SER A 71 -2.33 4.41 22.06
CA SER A 71 -1.52 4.00 23.21
C SER A 71 -0.18 3.42 22.78
N LEU A 72 -0.16 2.49 21.80
CA LEU A 72 1.08 1.89 21.28
C LEU A 72 2.01 2.97 20.69
N ASN A 73 1.50 3.84 19.83
CA ASN A 73 2.28 4.91 19.22
C ASN A 73 2.79 5.91 20.26
N HIS A 74 2.01 6.19 21.31
CA HIS A 74 2.46 6.99 22.42
C HIS A 74 3.62 6.34 23.17
N GLN A 75 3.52 5.04 23.51
CA GLN A 75 4.58 4.28 24.19
C GLN A 75 5.87 4.26 23.37
N LEU A 76 5.79 4.04 22.05
CA LEU A 76 6.92 4.07 21.12
C LEU A 76 7.64 5.43 21.15
N GLN A 77 6.90 6.55 21.12
CA GLN A 77 7.53 7.88 21.24
C GLN A 77 8.13 8.13 22.62
N GLN A 78 7.54 7.61 23.71
CA GLN A 78 8.12 7.77 25.05
C GLN A 78 9.47 7.05 25.18
N ALA A 79 9.65 5.91 24.50
CA ALA A 79 10.89 5.15 24.55
C ALA A 79 12.12 5.93 24.05
N THR A 80 11.94 6.94 23.18
CA THR A 80 13.07 7.75 22.68
C THR A 80 13.55 8.85 23.62
N LYS A 81 12.83 9.14 24.71
CA LYS A 81 13.21 10.23 25.64
C LYS A 81 14.56 10.03 26.31
N SER A 82 14.94 8.76 26.51
CA SER A 82 16.21 8.37 27.11
C SER A 82 17.28 8.00 26.07
N SER A 83 16.96 8.10 24.76
CA SER A 83 17.94 7.78 23.72
C SER A 83 19.03 8.85 23.60
N PRO A 84 20.24 8.49 23.14
CA PRO A 84 21.36 9.43 23.00
C PRO A 84 21.05 10.67 22.17
N SER A 85 20.33 10.55 21.06
CA SER A 85 19.95 11.69 20.22
C SER A 85 18.72 12.44 20.71
N GLN A 86 17.86 11.80 21.50
CA GLN A 86 16.54 12.30 21.90
C GLN A 86 15.67 12.76 20.70
N LEU A 87 15.97 12.28 19.49
CA LEU A 87 15.16 12.55 18.32
C LEU A 87 13.85 11.73 18.37
N PRO A 88 12.72 12.28 17.89
CA PRO A 88 11.48 11.52 17.78
C PRO A 88 11.67 10.26 16.93
N LEU A 89 10.94 9.19 17.26
CA LEU A 89 10.91 7.98 16.44
C LEU A 89 10.11 8.24 15.16
N PHE A 90 10.58 7.78 14.02
CA PHE A 90 9.69 7.57 12.88
C PHE A 90 8.77 6.40 13.19
N ILE A 91 7.46 6.64 13.22
CA ILE A 91 6.45 5.61 13.34
C ILE A 91 5.71 5.57 12.01
N SER A 92 5.98 4.54 11.22
CA SER A 92 5.54 4.46 9.84
C SER A 92 4.48 3.40 9.61
N ILE A 93 3.77 3.56 8.50
CA ILE A 93 2.68 2.70 8.06
C ILE A 93 2.56 2.75 6.53
N ASP A 94 2.01 1.68 5.92
CA ASP A 94 1.51 1.68 4.54
C ASP A 94 0.01 2.00 4.53
N GLN A 95 -0.34 3.27 4.35
CA GLN A 95 -1.71 3.73 4.21
C GLN A 95 -1.86 4.44 2.87
N GLU A 96 -1.78 3.66 1.77
CA GLU A 96 -1.93 4.18 0.39
C GLU A 96 -3.39 4.53 0.09
N GLY A 97 -4.30 3.86 0.77
CA GLY A 97 -5.71 3.76 0.42
C GLY A 97 -5.99 2.53 -0.47
N GLY A 98 -7.26 2.29 -0.76
CA GLY A 98 -7.64 1.11 -1.54
C GLY A 98 -7.30 -0.21 -0.83
N ARG A 99 -6.53 -1.07 -1.49
CA ARG A 99 -6.17 -2.39 -0.95
C ARG A 99 -5.01 -2.33 0.04
N VAL A 100 -4.14 -1.34 -0.10
CA VAL A 100 -3.01 -1.14 0.81
C VAL A 100 -3.39 -0.08 1.85
N ALA A 101 -4.06 -0.54 2.89
CA ALA A 101 -4.50 0.26 4.03
C ALA A 101 -4.41 -0.61 5.29
N ARG A 102 -3.56 -0.22 6.24
CA ARG A 102 -3.27 -1.02 7.45
C ARG A 102 -4.15 -0.64 8.63
N LEU A 103 -4.60 0.62 8.73
CA LEU A 103 -5.62 0.97 9.72
C LEU A 103 -6.90 0.17 9.46
N PRO A 104 -7.57 -0.38 10.49
CA PRO A 104 -8.81 -1.13 10.31
C PRO A 104 -9.89 -0.29 9.64
N ARG A 105 -10.49 -0.80 8.55
CA ARG A 105 -11.53 -0.10 7.78
C ARG A 105 -12.80 0.17 8.59
N SER A 106 -13.06 -0.62 9.62
CA SER A 106 -14.19 -0.41 10.54
C SER A 106 -14.07 0.89 11.32
N ILE A 107 -12.86 1.38 11.57
CA ILE A 107 -12.61 2.59 12.37
C ILE A 107 -12.01 3.75 11.57
N SER A 108 -11.38 3.52 10.42
CA SER A 108 -10.69 4.52 9.60
C SER A 108 -11.26 4.62 8.19
N THR A 109 -10.85 5.63 7.44
CA THR A 109 -11.27 5.86 6.05
C THR A 109 -10.21 5.35 5.08
N ALA A 110 -10.53 4.31 4.30
CA ALA A 110 -9.57 3.64 3.42
C ALA A 110 -9.60 4.11 1.97
N PHE A 111 -10.69 4.73 1.53
CA PHE A 111 -10.95 5.11 0.13
C PHE A 111 -10.90 3.94 -0.87
N ASN A 112 -11.15 4.22 -2.15
CA ASN A 112 -11.11 3.21 -3.22
C ASN A 112 -9.69 2.99 -3.80
N GLY A 113 -8.74 3.86 -3.48
CA GLY A 113 -7.35 3.77 -3.97
C GLY A 113 -7.04 4.68 -5.15
N ASN A 114 -5.77 4.64 -5.57
CA ASN A 114 -5.23 5.64 -6.50
C ASN A 114 -5.83 5.53 -7.91
N MET A 115 -6.08 4.32 -8.44
CA MET A 115 -6.67 4.18 -9.78
C MET A 115 -8.09 4.75 -9.83
N ALA A 116 -8.87 4.61 -8.74
CA ALA A 116 -10.15 5.27 -8.61
C ALA A 116 -10.02 6.81 -8.63
N ILE A 117 -8.99 7.35 -7.94
CA ILE A 117 -8.69 8.79 -8.01
C ILE A 117 -8.32 9.20 -9.44
N GLY A 118 -7.49 8.41 -10.13
CA GLY A 118 -7.12 8.61 -11.54
C GLY A 118 -8.34 8.70 -12.45
N ALA A 119 -9.31 7.80 -12.25
CA ALA A 119 -10.56 7.77 -13.02
C ALA A 119 -11.41 9.05 -12.86
N THR A 120 -11.23 9.82 -11.79
CA THR A 120 -11.97 11.07 -11.57
C THR A 120 -11.33 12.30 -12.23
N TYR A 121 -10.07 12.19 -12.72
CA TYR A 121 -9.28 13.35 -13.10
C TYR A 121 -9.91 14.17 -14.22
N ALA A 122 -10.47 13.53 -15.23
CA ALA A 122 -11.04 14.22 -16.39
C ALA A 122 -12.14 15.24 -16.01
N LYS A 123 -12.93 14.95 -14.99
CA LYS A 123 -14.04 15.82 -14.53
C LYS A 123 -13.68 16.66 -13.32
N PHE A 124 -12.82 16.17 -12.44
CA PHE A 124 -12.60 16.76 -11.12
C PHE A 124 -11.14 17.20 -10.88
N ASN A 125 -10.26 17.07 -11.88
CA ASN A 125 -8.84 17.37 -11.76
C ASN A 125 -8.23 16.66 -10.52
N ASP A 126 -7.46 17.36 -9.71
CA ASP A 126 -6.75 16.83 -8.54
C ASP A 126 -7.57 16.85 -7.22
N LYS A 127 -8.88 17.20 -7.32
CA LYS A 127 -9.75 17.35 -6.14
C LYS A 127 -9.70 16.16 -5.19
N PHE A 128 -9.88 14.95 -5.72
CA PHE A 128 -9.96 13.75 -4.89
C PHE A 128 -8.60 13.29 -4.36
N ALA A 129 -7.52 13.55 -5.07
CA ALA A 129 -6.17 13.34 -4.55
C ALA A 129 -5.90 14.23 -3.33
N LYS A 130 -6.30 15.51 -3.38
CA LYS A 130 -6.21 16.44 -2.25
C LYS A 130 -7.07 16.00 -1.07
N ILE A 131 -8.32 15.62 -1.29
CA ILE A 131 -9.24 15.16 -0.23
C ILE A 131 -8.68 13.89 0.43
N THR A 132 -8.24 12.92 -0.36
CA THR A 132 -7.70 11.66 0.15
C THR A 132 -6.43 11.89 0.96
N GLY A 133 -5.48 12.70 0.44
CA GLY A 133 -4.26 13.05 1.16
C GLY A 133 -4.54 13.80 2.47
N ASP A 134 -5.46 14.75 2.47
CA ASP A 134 -5.86 15.52 3.65
C ASP A 134 -6.48 14.62 4.73
N ILE A 135 -7.40 13.74 4.38
CA ILE A 135 -8.09 12.86 5.33
C ILE A 135 -7.15 11.79 5.87
N ILE A 136 -6.38 11.10 5.01
CA ILE A 136 -5.38 10.11 5.45
C ILE A 136 -4.37 10.79 6.38
N GLY A 137 -3.85 11.96 6.01
CA GLY A 137 -2.92 12.71 6.86
C GLY A 137 -3.50 13.06 8.23
N LYS A 138 -4.75 13.51 8.30
CA LYS A 138 -5.45 13.80 9.57
C LYS A 138 -5.60 12.56 10.45
N GLU A 139 -6.05 11.45 9.87
CA GLU A 139 -6.30 10.21 10.61
C GLU A 139 -4.98 9.60 11.11
N LEU A 140 -3.92 9.62 10.30
CA LEU A 140 -2.60 9.15 10.70
C LEU A 140 -1.99 10.03 11.81
N ALA A 141 -2.05 11.35 11.67
CA ALA A 141 -1.57 12.26 12.71
C ALA A 141 -2.32 12.06 14.04
N ALA A 142 -3.65 11.91 13.98
CA ALA A 142 -4.49 11.70 15.16
C ALA A 142 -4.19 10.36 15.86
N THR A 143 -3.79 9.33 15.12
CA THR A 143 -3.40 8.03 15.66
C THR A 143 -1.93 7.96 16.11
N GLY A 144 -1.14 9.01 15.84
CA GLY A 144 0.27 9.11 16.26
C GLY A 144 1.29 8.60 15.24
N PHE A 145 0.87 8.21 14.02
CA PHE A 145 1.78 7.96 12.92
C PHE A 145 2.34 9.28 12.37
N ASN A 146 3.61 9.26 11.97
CA ASN A 146 4.29 10.44 11.46
C ASN A 146 5.01 10.22 10.13
N VAL A 147 5.01 8.97 9.62
CA VAL A 147 5.49 8.61 8.28
C VAL A 147 4.46 7.72 7.62
N ASN A 148 4.08 8.05 6.38
CA ASN A 148 3.27 7.19 5.53
C ASN A 148 4.07 6.80 4.28
N HIS A 149 4.23 5.51 4.03
CA HIS A 149 4.83 5.00 2.81
C HIS A 149 3.84 5.08 1.63
N ALA A 150 3.45 6.31 1.31
CA ALA A 150 2.54 6.71 0.24
C ALA A 150 2.81 8.18 -0.16
N PRO A 151 2.45 8.58 -1.40
CA PRO A 151 1.77 7.81 -2.44
C PRO A 151 2.70 6.93 -3.29
N THR A 152 2.09 5.88 -3.89
CA THR A 152 2.70 5.14 -4.99
C THR A 152 2.67 6.03 -6.25
N VAL A 153 3.84 6.24 -6.87
CA VAL A 153 4.00 7.06 -8.09
C VAL A 153 4.47 6.25 -9.29
N ASP A 154 4.42 4.95 -9.18
CA ASP A 154 4.70 4.03 -10.27
C ASP A 154 3.68 4.22 -11.39
N VAL A 155 4.13 4.38 -12.63
CA VAL A 155 3.29 4.56 -13.82
C VAL A 155 2.94 3.19 -14.38
N ASN A 156 1.67 2.77 -14.31
CA ASN A 156 1.26 1.41 -14.65
C ASN A 156 1.10 1.21 -16.15
N VAL A 157 2.21 1.10 -16.88
CA VAL A 157 2.22 0.88 -18.33
C VAL A 157 2.06 -0.60 -18.72
N ASN A 158 2.17 -1.52 -17.76
CA ASN A 158 2.02 -2.95 -17.96
C ASN A 158 0.72 -3.46 -17.31
N ALA A 159 -0.23 -3.90 -18.14
CA ALA A 159 -1.50 -4.46 -17.68
C ALA A 159 -1.34 -5.72 -16.82
N ASP A 160 -0.27 -6.49 -17.06
CA ASP A 160 0.04 -7.74 -16.35
C ASP A 160 0.86 -7.51 -15.07
N ASN A 161 1.13 -6.27 -14.70
CA ASN A 161 1.87 -5.95 -13.48
C ASN A 161 1.16 -6.50 -12.24
N PRO A 162 1.77 -7.45 -11.50
CA PRO A 162 1.09 -8.11 -10.38
C PRO A 162 1.11 -7.28 -9.08
N VAL A 163 1.97 -6.25 -9.00
CA VAL A 163 2.28 -5.52 -7.75
C VAL A 163 1.63 -4.16 -7.70
N ILE A 164 1.76 -3.37 -8.75
CA ILE A 164 1.34 -1.97 -8.80
C ILE A 164 -0.12 -1.87 -9.18
N ASN A 165 -0.48 -2.08 -10.42
CA ASN A 165 -1.85 -2.19 -10.84
C ASN A 165 -2.76 -1.07 -10.30
N VAL A 166 -3.86 -1.41 -9.58
CA VAL A 166 -4.79 -0.42 -8.97
C VAL A 166 -4.14 0.50 -7.92
N ARG A 167 -2.92 0.21 -7.48
CA ARG A 167 -2.15 1.09 -6.60
C ARG A 167 -1.60 2.31 -7.33
N SER A 168 -1.46 2.28 -8.67
CA SER A 168 -1.11 3.43 -9.50
C SER A 168 -2.33 4.32 -9.75
N PHE A 169 -2.08 5.61 -10.00
CA PHE A 169 -3.11 6.54 -10.48
C PHE A 169 -3.49 6.30 -11.96
N GLY A 170 -2.65 5.62 -12.74
CA GLY A 170 -2.88 5.31 -14.15
C GLY A 170 -1.60 5.04 -14.93
N GLU A 171 -1.72 5.06 -16.27
CA GLU A 171 -0.62 4.77 -17.19
C GLU A 171 0.06 6.02 -17.78
N GLN A 172 -0.48 7.22 -17.52
CA GLN A 172 0.06 8.45 -18.03
C GLN A 172 0.97 9.12 -17.00
N PRO A 173 2.28 9.34 -17.28
CA PRO A 173 3.24 9.86 -16.31
C PRO A 173 2.84 11.22 -15.73
N GLU A 174 2.28 12.09 -16.56
CA GLU A 174 1.85 13.43 -16.15
C GLU A 174 0.64 13.40 -15.22
N LEU A 175 -0.31 12.49 -15.45
CA LEU A 175 -1.45 12.25 -14.56
C LEU A 175 -0.98 11.77 -13.19
N VAL A 176 -0.11 10.74 -13.18
CA VAL A 176 0.46 10.18 -11.95
C VAL A 176 1.21 11.27 -11.18
N ALA A 177 2.06 12.06 -11.85
CA ALA A 177 2.82 13.14 -11.24
C ALA A 177 1.92 14.19 -10.56
N LYS A 178 0.88 14.67 -11.25
CA LYS A 178 -0.04 15.69 -10.73
C LYS A 178 -0.84 15.19 -9.52
N LEU A 179 -1.39 13.99 -9.61
CA LEU A 179 -2.22 13.43 -8.55
C LEU A 179 -1.40 13.04 -7.32
N ALA A 180 -0.24 12.43 -7.53
CA ALA A 180 0.67 12.10 -6.43
C ALA A 180 1.17 13.36 -5.70
N TYR A 181 1.55 14.41 -6.42
CA TYR A 181 1.93 15.70 -5.85
C TYR A 181 0.80 16.31 -5.01
N ALA A 182 -0.43 16.28 -5.52
CA ALA A 182 -1.59 16.81 -4.82
C ALA A 182 -1.88 16.01 -3.52
N GLN A 183 -1.77 14.68 -3.57
CA GLN A 183 -2.01 13.81 -2.42
C GLN A 183 -0.90 13.98 -1.36
N LEU A 184 0.38 13.95 -1.76
CA LEU A 184 1.49 14.10 -0.84
C LEU A 184 1.48 15.45 -0.12
N THR A 185 1.24 16.54 -0.85
CA THR A 185 1.23 17.90 -0.27
C THR A 185 0.05 18.10 0.69
N ALA A 186 -1.10 17.51 0.41
CA ALA A 186 -2.24 17.54 1.31
C ALA A 186 -1.96 16.75 2.61
N MET A 187 -1.33 15.59 2.52
CA MET A 187 -0.96 14.74 3.67
C MET A 187 0.06 15.44 4.57
N GLN A 188 1.09 16.05 3.98
CA GLN A 188 2.17 16.71 4.74
C GLN A 188 1.72 17.94 5.53
N LYS A 189 0.55 18.54 5.22
CA LYS A 189 -0.05 19.62 6.03
C LYS A 189 -0.36 19.18 7.46
N HIS A 190 -0.47 17.89 7.71
CA HIS A 190 -0.75 17.31 9.03
C HIS A 190 0.50 16.78 9.74
N ASN A 191 1.70 17.20 9.31
CA ASN A 191 2.98 16.74 9.84
C ASN A 191 3.19 15.22 9.70
N VAL A 192 2.57 14.60 8.70
CA VAL A 192 2.83 13.22 8.28
C VAL A 192 3.75 13.26 7.06
N ILE A 193 4.94 12.69 7.20
CA ILE A 193 5.92 12.60 6.13
C ILE A 193 5.39 11.62 5.07
N ALA A 194 5.12 12.12 3.87
CA ALA A 194 4.76 11.30 2.74
C ALA A 194 6.02 10.76 2.04
N THR A 195 5.96 9.51 1.59
CA THR A 195 7.08 8.81 0.93
C THR A 195 6.69 8.43 -0.49
N LEU A 196 7.34 9.01 -1.49
CA LEU A 196 7.15 8.59 -2.89
C LEU A 196 7.81 7.25 -3.15
N LYS A 197 7.12 6.33 -3.83
CA LYS A 197 7.60 4.96 -4.08
C LYS A 197 7.09 4.40 -5.41
N HIS A 198 7.83 3.50 -6.04
CA HIS A 198 9.10 2.86 -5.63
C HIS A 198 10.19 3.27 -6.62
N PHE A 199 11.15 4.08 -6.19
CA PHE A 199 12.19 4.66 -7.06
C PHE A 199 13.15 3.58 -7.60
N PRO A 200 13.47 3.56 -8.92
CA PRO A 200 13.16 4.58 -9.94
C PRO A 200 11.82 4.38 -10.67
N GLY A 201 11.05 3.32 -10.40
CA GLY A 201 9.72 3.04 -10.95
C GLY A 201 9.45 1.53 -11.01
N HIS A 202 8.26 1.10 -10.61
CA HIS A 202 7.85 -0.32 -10.55
C HIS A 202 6.72 -0.66 -11.54
N GLY A 203 6.34 0.31 -12.41
CA GLY A 203 5.11 0.21 -13.20
C GLY A 203 5.14 -0.78 -14.37
N ASP A 204 6.33 -1.15 -14.88
CA ASP A 204 6.52 -2.08 -16.01
C ASP A 204 7.06 -3.46 -15.59
N THR A 205 6.95 -3.83 -14.32
CA THR A 205 7.40 -5.15 -13.89
C THR A 205 6.34 -6.22 -14.12
N ASN A 206 6.80 -7.43 -14.48
CA ASN A 206 5.97 -8.62 -14.63
C ASN A 206 6.19 -9.66 -13.52
N VAL A 207 7.07 -9.36 -12.57
CA VAL A 207 7.38 -10.18 -11.39
C VAL A 207 7.19 -9.33 -10.14
N ASP A 208 6.65 -9.91 -9.08
CA ASP A 208 6.52 -9.29 -7.78
C ASP A 208 7.87 -9.27 -7.06
N SER A 209 8.40 -8.10 -6.71
CA SER A 209 9.65 -7.93 -5.96
C SER A 209 9.63 -8.59 -4.57
N HIS A 210 8.46 -8.89 -4.02
CA HIS A 210 8.32 -9.71 -2.82
C HIS A 210 8.69 -11.19 -3.06
N THR A 211 8.65 -11.66 -4.30
CA THR A 211 8.88 -13.08 -4.64
C THR A 211 10.13 -13.33 -5.45
N GLY A 212 10.76 -12.29 -5.99
CA GLY A 212 11.95 -12.38 -6.83
C GLY A 212 12.55 -11.01 -7.11
N LEU A 213 13.51 -10.94 -8.02
CA LEU A 213 14.17 -9.70 -8.43
C LEU A 213 13.74 -9.35 -9.87
N PRO A 214 12.75 -8.44 -10.03
CA PRO A 214 12.24 -8.06 -11.34
C PRO A 214 13.21 -7.18 -12.12
N VAL A 215 13.03 -7.13 -13.44
CA VAL A 215 13.80 -6.30 -14.38
C VAL A 215 12.84 -5.36 -15.11
N VAL A 216 13.21 -4.07 -15.22
CA VAL A 216 12.57 -3.10 -16.11
C VAL A 216 13.46 -2.88 -17.31
N GLY A 217 12.99 -3.29 -18.49
CA GLY A 217 13.74 -3.26 -19.74
C GLY A 217 13.65 -1.93 -20.52
N HIS A 218 13.15 -0.87 -19.93
CA HIS A 218 13.00 0.44 -20.55
C HIS A 218 14.35 1.02 -21.01
N SER A 219 14.36 1.70 -22.16
CA SER A 219 15.48 2.54 -22.60
C SER A 219 15.67 3.74 -21.68
N LEU A 220 16.83 4.39 -21.71
CA LEU A 220 17.09 5.61 -20.92
C LEU A 220 16.05 6.71 -21.18
N GLU A 221 15.56 6.83 -22.41
CA GLU A 221 14.53 7.80 -22.76
C GLU A 221 13.19 7.45 -22.14
N GLN A 222 12.78 6.18 -22.19
CA GLN A 222 11.55 5.69 -21.55
C GLN A 222 11.63 5.86 -20.03
N ILE A 223 12.75 5.48 -19.41
CA ILE A 223 12.95 5.67 -17.97
C ILE A 223 12.78 7.13 -17.58
N LYS A 224 13.40 8.06 -18.33
CA LYS A 224 13.30 9.49 -18.06
C LYS A 224 11.86 10.00 -18.20
N ASN A 225 11.15 9.60 -19.26
CA ASN A 225 9.86 10.15 -19.62
C ASN A 225 8.69 9.45 -18.93
N ILE A 226 8.87 8.21 -18.45
CA ILE A 226 7.83 7.40 -17.81
C ILE A 226 8.14 7.23 -16.34
N ASP A 227 9.20 6.48 -16.01
CA ASP A 227 9.45 6.02 -14.64
C ASP A 227 9.86 7.16 -13.71
N LEU A 228 10.79 8.00 -14.13
CA LEU A 228 11.34 9.10 -13.32
C LEU A 228 10.46 10.36 -13.33
N ALA A 229 9.59 10.53 -14.32
CA ALA A 229 8.84 11.76 -14.51
C ALA A 229 8.01 12.19 -13.28
N PRO A 230 7.27 11.30 -12.59
CA PRO A 230 6.53 11.66 -11.39
C PRO A 230 7.43 12.08 -10.22
N PHE A 231 8.58 11.42 -10.06
CA PHE A 231 9.56 11.78 -9.02
C PHE A 231 10.17 13.15 -9.31
N GLN A 232 10.64 13.37 -10.54
CA GLN A 232 11.25 14.66 -10.94
C GLN A 232 10.26 15.81 -10.77
N TYR A 233 9.01 15.62 -11.19
CA TYR A 233 7.96 16.63 -11.03
C TYR A 233 7.79 17.09 -9.58
N ALA A 234 7.80 16.16 -8.62
CA ALA A 234 7.65 16.49 -7.22
C ALA A 234 8.93 17.05 -6.58
N ILE A 235 10.11 16.59 -7.02
CA ILE A 235 11.43 17.12 -6.59
C ILE A 235 11.58 18.57 -7.03
N ASP A 236 11.28 18.90 -8.29
CA ASP A 236 11.38 20.27 -8.84
C ASP A 236 10.49 21.28 -8.09
N LYS A 237 9.43 20.79 -7.44
CA LYS A 237 8.54 21.60 -6.60
C LYS A 237 8.96 21.65 -5.12
N ASN A 238 10.11 21.07 -4.76
CA ASN A 238 10.61 20.98 -3.38
C ASN A 238 9.58 20.40 -2.39
N ALA A 239 8.73 19.49 -2.85
CA ALA A 239 7.64 18.95 -2.05
C ALA A 239 7.99 17.62 -1.37
N VAL A 240 9.02 16.91 -1.85
CA VAL A 240 9.34 15.54 -1.43
C VAL A 240 10.27 15.56 -0.24
N SER A 241 9.84 14.93 0.86
CA SER A 241 10.64 14.77 2.08
C SER A 241 11.34 13.41 2.16
N MET A 242 10.69 12.35 1.61
CA MET A 242 11.21 10.99 1.64
C MET A 242 10.89 10.27 0.33
N ILE A 243 11.84 9.45 -0.14
CA ILE A 243 11.68 8.56 -1.31
C ILE A 243 12.06 7.14 -0.89
N MET A 244 11.23 6.16 -1.25
CA MET A 244 11.50 4.73 -1.05
C MET A 244 12.04 4.12 -2.33
N THR A 245 13.14 3.36 -2.21
CA THR A 245 13.76 2.65 -3.33
C THR A 245 13.02 1.37 -3.68
N ALA A 246 13.27 0.84 -4.88
CA ALA A 246 12.73 -0.43 -5.34
C ALA A 246 13.81 -1.54 -5.43
N HIS A 247 13.43 -2.79 -5.13
CA HIS A 247 14.27 -3.97 -5.35
C HIS A 247 14.11 -4.47 -6.79
N ILE A 248 14.57 -3.66 -7.76
CA ILE A 248 14.36 -3.87 -9.20
C ILE A 248 15.66 -3.59 -9.95
N GLN A 249 15.93 -4.37 -10.96
CA GLN A 249 17.06 -4.16 -11.87
C GLN A 249 16.66 -3.23 -13.01
N PHE A 250 17.51 -2.24 -13.30
CA PHE A 250 17.39 -1.31 -14.41
C PHE A 250 18.65 -1.33 -15.26
N PRO A 251 18.79 -2.26 -16.22
CA PRO A 251 20.03 -2.44 -16.99
C PRO A 251 20.51 -1.17 -17.70
N ALA A 252 19.59 -0.32 -18.15
CA ALA A 252 19.94 0.93 -18.82
C ALA A 252 20.47 2.02 -17.86
N LEU A 253 20.22 1.93 -16.54
CA LEU A 253 20.74 2.85 -15.53
C LEU A 253 22.02 2.34 -14.89
N ASP A 254 22.07 1.04 -14.58
CA ASP A 254 23.22 0.38 -13.95
C ASP A 254 23.25 -1.10 -14.32
N SER A 255 24.30 -1.50 -15.07
CA SER A 255 24.57 -2.89 -15.44
C SER A 255 25.63 -3.55 -14.55
N SER A 256 26.07 -2.88 -13.47
CA SER A 256 27.05 -3.45 -12.54
C SER A 256 26.49 -4.68 -11.83
N THR A 257 27.39 -5.60 -11.49
CA THR A 257 27.03 -6.89 -10.91
C THR A 257 27.57 -7.06 -9.50
N PHE A 258 27.04 -8.04 -8.79
CA PHE A 258 27.53 -8.53 -7.51
C PHE A 258 27.54 -10.07 -7.50
N ILE A 259 28.25 -10.64 -6.55
CA ILE A 259 28.21 -12.08 -6.30
C ILE A 259 27.23 -12.33 -5.15
N SER A 260 26.19 -13.10 -5.43
CA SER A 260 25.18 -13.47 -4.42
C SER A 260 25.75 -14.43 -3.38
N LYS A 261 25.09 -14.59 -2.24
CA LYS A 261 25.47 -15.56 -1.19
C LYS A 261 25.54 -17.03 -1.69
N SER A 262 24.91 -17.33 -2.83
CA SER A 262 24.98 -18.64 -3.48
C SER A 262 26.09 -18.73 -4.54
N GLY A 263 26.92 -17.68 -4.72
CA GLY A 263 28.03 -17.64 -5.67
C GLY A 263 27.64 -17.25 -7.11
N ASN A 264 26.39 -16.89 -7.36
CA ASN A 264 25.94 -16.47 -8.70
C ASN A 264 26.25 -14.99 -8.95
N THR A 265 26.70 -14.66 -10.17
CA THR A 265 26.83 -13.27 -10.62
C THR A 265 25.46 -12.74 -11.03
N MET A 266 25.04 -11.64 -10.42
CA MET A 266 23.75 -11.01 -10.65
C MET A 266 23.92 -9.50 -10.83
N MET A 267 23.00 -8.87 -11.56
CA MET A 267 22.95 -7.41 -11.68
C MET A 267 22.43 -6.80 -10.38
N LYS A 268 22.98 -5.64 -9.99
CA LYS A 268 22.56 -4.92 -8.78
C LYS A 268 21.13 -4.39 -8.90
N PRO A 269 20.29 -4.55 -7.86
CA PRO A 269 19.01 -3.85 -7.79
C PRO A 269 19.21 -2.35 -7.51
N ALA A 270 18.24 -1.55 -7.88
CA ALA A 270 18.29 -0.09 -7.69
C ALA A 270 18.59 0.32 -6.25
N THR A 271 18.05 -0.40 -5.26
CA THR A 271 18.30 -0.18 -3.82
C THR A 271 19.81 -0.26 -3.46
N MET A 272 20.62 -0.98 -4.21
CA MET A 272 22.06 -1.18 -3.96
C MET A 272 22.94 -0.55 -5.04
N SER A 273 22.38 0.28 -5.90
CA SER A 273 23.10 0.95 -7.00
C SER A 273 23.47 2.38 -6.64
N LYS A 274 24.77 2.64 -6.52
CA LYS A 274 25.29 4.01 -6.34
C LYS A 274 24.99 4.89 -7.55
N ALA A 275 25.03 4.34 -8.75
CA ALA A 275 24.69 5.04 -9.98
C ALA A 275 23.22 5.55 -9.94
N ILE A 276 22.33 4.77 -9.35
CA ILE A 276 20.90 5.12 -9.26
C ILE A 276 20.62 6.04 -8.06
N LEU A 277 21.06 5.69 -6.84
CA LEU A 277 20.70 6.45 -5.65
C LEU A 277 21.54 7.71 -5.47
N THR A 278 22.85 7.63 -5.71
CA THR A 278 23.73 8.78 -5.51
C THR A 278 23.85 9.62 -6.77
N ASP A 279 24.23 9.00 -7.90
CA ASP A 279 24.57 9.80 -9.08
C ASP A 279 23.32 10.28 -9.83
N LEU A 280 22.27 9.45 -9.97
CA LEU A 280 21.03 9.86 -10.60
C LEU A 280 20.14 10.65 -9.63
N LEU A 281 19.65 10.01 -8.55
CA LEU A 281 18.63 10.63 -7.69
C LEU A 281 19.15 11.89 -6.97
N ARG A 282 20.31 11.80 -6.29
CA ARG A 282 20.81 12.95 -5.53
C ARG A 282 21.44 14.02 -6.41
N LYS A 283 22.41 13.63 -7.31
CA LYS A 283 23.19 14.63 -8.04
C LYS A 283 22.46 15.16 -9.28
N LYS A 284 21.89 14.28 -10.13
CA LYS A 284 21.26 14.71 -11.38
C LYS A 284 19.83 15.22 -11.18
N MET A 285 19.02 14.52 -10.37
CA MET A 285 17.63 14.90 -10.09
C MET A 285 17.52 15.94 -8.96
N GLY A 286 18.57 16.14 -8.15
CA GLY A 286 18.63 17.17 -7.13
C GLY A 286 17.88 16.83 -5.83
N PHE A 287 17.65 15.55 -5.52
CA PHE A 287 16.94 15.17 -4.30
C PHE A 287 17.83 15.25 -3.05
N ASP A 288 17.49 16.14 -2.11
CA ASP A 288 18.22 16.37 -0.84
C ASP A 288 17.46 15.83 0.39
N GLY A 289 16.35 15.12 0.20
CA GLY A 289 15.59 14.50 1.28
C GLY A 289 16.13 13.13 1.73
N VAL A 290 15.35 12.43 2.52
CA VAL A 290 15.70 11.11 3.06
C VAL A 290 15.36 10.01 2.05
N VAL A 291 16.31 9.12 1.78
CA VAL A 291 16.12 7.90 0.99
C VAL A 291 15.97 6.72 1.93
N ILE A 292 14.82 6.05 1.90
CA ILE A 292 14.56 4.81 2.63
C ILE A 292 14.50 3.64 1.65
N THR A 293 14.97 2.47 2.04
CA THR A 293 14.79 1.26 1.22
C THR A 293 13.35 0.77 1.25
N ASP A 294 12.94 -0.03 0.27
CA ASP A 294 11.87 -1.01 0.50
C ASP A 294 12.35 -2.06 1.51
N ALA A 295 11.46 -2.91 1.98
CA ALA A 295 11.74 -3.86 3.06
C ALA A 295 12.86 -4.85 2.67
N LEU A 296 13.99 -4.84 3.39
CA LEU A 296 15.17 -5.66 3.07
C LEU A 296 14.96 -7.16 3.33
N ASP A 297 13.92 -7.54 4.07
CA ASP A 297 13.53 -8.93 4.25
C ASP A 297 12.78 -9.53 3.05
N MET A 298 12.43 -8.71 2.04
CA MET A 298 11.83 -9.18 0.79
C MET A 298 12.78 -10.09 0.02
N LYS A 299 12.23 -11.11 -0.66
CA LYS A 299 13.03 -12.12 -1.36
C LYS A 299 13.90 -11.58 -2.49
N GLY A 300 13.49 -10.46 -3.09
CA GLY A 300 14.35 -9.73 -4.04
C GLY A 300 15.71 -9.32 -3.45
N ILE A 301 15.86 -9.32 -2.12
CA ILE A 301 17.12 -9.06 -1.40
C ILE A 301 17.54 -10.25 -0.55
N SER A 302 16.68 -10.73 0.34
CA SER A 302 17.03 -11.74 1.36
C SER A 302 17.44 -13.10 0.79
N ASP A 303 17.04 -13.43 -0.43
CA ASP A 303 17.51 -14.65 -1.12
C ASP A 303 18.97 -14.53 -1.61
N PHE A 304 19.50 -13.32 -1.78
CA PHE A 304 20.80 -13.06 -2.41
C PHE A 304 21.87 -12.52 -1.46
N PHE A 305 21.49 -11.86 -0.37
CA PHE A 305 22.38 -11.24 0.60
C PHE A 305 22.13 -11.74 2.02
N THR A 306 23.16 -11.71 2.85
CA THR A 306 22.97 -11.75 4.30
C THR A 306 22.43 -10.41 4.81
N GLU A 307 21.84 -10.38 5.99
CA GLU A 307 21.25 -9.17 6.57
C GLU A 307 22.25 -8.00 6.64
N SER A 308 23.47 -8.25 7.11
CA SER A 308 24.51 -7.22 7.22
C SER A 308 25.06 -6.76 5.87
N GLU A 309 25.25 -7.67 4.91
CA GLU A 309 25.66 -7.32 3.54
C GLU A 309 24.62 -6.46 2.85
N ALA A 310 23.33 -6.79 2.99
CA ALA A 310 22.24 -6.01 2.43
C ALA A 310 22.26 -4.56 2.92
N VAL A 311 22.47 -4.35 4.23
CA VAL A 311 22.55 -3.00 4.80
C VAL A 311 23.82 -2.26 4.35
N ILE A 312 24.97 -2.93 4.33
CA ILE A 312 26.24 -2.33 3.88
C ILE A 312 26.12 -1.86 2.43
N GLU A 313 25.69 -2.72 1.50
CA GLU A 313 25.56 -2.37 0.08
C GLU A 313 24.51 -1.25 -0.14
N THR A 314 23.43 -1.26 0.62
CA THR A 314 22.42 -0.22 0.62
C THR A 314 22.97 1.15 1.05
N PHE A 315 23.77 1.19 2.12
CA PHE A 315 24.39 2.43 2.59
C PHE A 315 25.50 2.92 1.66
N LYS A 316 26.29 2.02 1.06
CA LYS A 316 27.23 2.36 -0.01
C LYS A 316 26.56 2.99 -1.23
N ALA A 317 25.34 2.56 -1.55
CA ALA A 317 24.56 3.12 -2.65
C ALA A 317 24.04 4.54 -2.35
N GLY A 318 23.92 4.93 -1.08
CA GLY A 318 23.48 6.26 -0.67
C GLY A 318 22.08 6.32 -0.04
N ALA A 319 21.53 5.19 0.39
CA ALA A 319 20.30 5.16 1.19
C ALA A 319 20.56 5.65 2.61
N ASP A 320 19.57 6.35 3.17
CA ASP A 320 19.65 6.90 4.53
C ASP A 320 19.11 5.93 5.56
N ILE A 321 18.03 5.22 5.25
CA ILE A 321 17.35 4.32 6.18
C ILE A 321 17.22 2.93 5.55
N ALA A 322 17.66 1.92 6.30
CA ALA A 322 17.41 0.50 6.02
C ALA A 322 16.09 0.08 6.70
N LEU A 323 15.09 -0.24 5.90
CA LEU A 323 13.78 -0.70 6.39
C LEU A 323 13.79 -2.23 6.55
N MET A 324 13.41 -2.71 7.74
CA MET A 324 13.25 -4.13 8.07
C MET A 324 14.50 -4.98 7.74
N PRO A 325 15.71 -4.54 8.16
CA PRO A 325 16.93 -5.29 7.84
C PRO A 325 17.05 -6.62 8.59
N ILE A 326 16.44 -6.71 9.76
CA ILE A 326 16.40 -7.91 10.63
C ILE A 326 15.03 -8.05 11.27
N LYS A 327 14.69 -9.26 11.71
CA LYS A 327 13.48 -9.53 12.50
C LYS A 327 13.83 -9.80 13.95
N ILE A 328 13.06 -9.19 14.86
CA ILE A 328 13.16 -9.41 16.31
C ILE A 328 11.79 -9.89 16.80
N ARG A 329 11.69 -11.16 17.17
CA ARG A 329 10.43 -11.82 17.52
C ARG A 329 10.35 -12.24 18.99
N ASN A 330 11.48 -12.21 19.71
CA ASN A 330 11.55 -12.47 21.15
C ASN A 330 12.72 -11.68 21.77
N ARG A 331 12.88 -11.83 23.09
CA ARG A 331 13.91 -11.14 23.86
C ARG A 331 15.34 -11.50 23.42
N ASP A 332 15.61 -12.77 23.12
CA ASP A 332 16.96 -13.23 22.79
C ASP A 332 17.43 -12.67 21.45
N GLU A 333 16.48 -12.43 20.52
CA GLU A 333 16.79 -11.85 19.20
C GLU A 333 17.12 -10.36 19.25
N ILE A 334 16.95 -9.67 20.38
CA ILE A 334 17.41 -8.26 20.56
C ILE A 334 18.93 -8.16 20.34
N SER A 335 19.68 -9.21 20.69
CA SER A 335 21.12 -9.28 20.42
C SER A 335 21.47 -9.17 18.94
N LYS A 336 20.61 -9.61 18.01
CA LYS A 336 20.80 -9.45 16.55
C LYS A 336 20.97 -8.00 16.12
N LEU A 337 20.24 -7.07 16.79
CA LEU A 337 20.39 -5.65 16.49
C LEU A 337 21.77 -5.14 16.94
N ASN A 338 22.22 -5.54 18.11
CA ASN A 338 23.57 -5.22 18.57
C ASN A 338 24.63 -5.72 17.58
N ASP A 339 24.55 -7.00 17.18
CA ASP A 339 25.49 -7.63 16.26
C ASP A 339 25.49 -6.95 14.88
N LEU A 340 24.31 -6.53 14.39
CA LEU A 340 24.21 -5.77 13.15
C LEU A 340 24.92 -4.41 13.30
N LEU A 341 24.64 -3.66 14.36
CA LEU A 341 25.25 -2.34 14.60
C LEU A 341 26.77 -2.44 14.79
N ASP A 342 27.27 -3.49 15.45
CA ASP A 342 28.72 -3.72 15.61
C ASP A 342 29.37 -4.02 14.26
N LYS A 343 28.77 -4.86 13.41
CA LYS A 343 29.27 -5.12 12.04
C LYS A 343 29.29 -3.86 11.19
N LEU A 344 28.26 -3.02 11.29
CA LEU A 344 28.19 -1.76 10.54
C LEU A 344 29.20 -0.74 11.05
N SER A 345 29.41 -0.65 12.37
CA SER A 345 30.43 0.21 12.99
C SER A 345 31.84 -0.22 12.54
N ASN A 346 32.12 -1.51 12.57
CA ASN A 346 33.39 -2.05 12.04
C ASN A 346 33.58 -1.75 10.54
N ALA A 347 32.50 -1.79 9.75
CA ALA A 347 32.56 -1.43 8.33
C ALA A 347 32.92 0.06 8.12
N VAL A 348 32.54 0.94 9.05
CA VAL A 348 32.99 2.35 9.05
C VAL A 348 34.45 2.47 9.48
N GLU A 349 34.86 1.77 10.53
CA GLU A 349 36.24 1.81 11.05
C GLU A 349 37.25 1.28 10.02
N THR A 350 36.88 0.25 9.28
CA THR A 350 37.71 -0.34 8.22
C THR A 350 37.62 0.38 6.87
N GLY A 351 36.82 1.45 6.76
CA GLY A 351 36.65 2.24 5.54
C GLY A 351 35.80 1.57 4.45
N VAL A 352 35.11 0.46 4.75
CA VAL A 352 34.13 -0.16 3.87
C VAL A 352 32.89 0.73 3.69
N LEU A 353 32.49 1.42 4.75
CA LEU A 353 31.51 2.51 4.75
C LEU A 353 32.20 3.85 5.00
N ASP A 354 31.86 4.86 4.22
CA ASP A 354 32.39 6.21 4.39
C ASP A 354 31.79 6.89 5.62
N LYS A 355 32.65 7.23 6.58
CA LYS A 355 32.25 7.90 7.84
C LYS A 355 31.55 9.24 7.59
N GLN A 356 32.00 10.02 6.60
CA GLN A 356 31.42 11.31 6.29
C GLN A 356 30.01 11.11 5.71
N GLU A 357 29.81 10.12 4.86
CA GLU A 357 28.48 9.84 4.30
C GLU A 357 27.50 9.29 5.36
N ILE A 358 27.95 8.51 6.35
CA ILE A 358 27.13 8.12 7.50
C ILE A 358 26.71 9.37 8.29
N SER A 359 27.61 10.33 8.53
CA SER A 359 27.30 11.60 9.21
C SER A 359 26.34 12.46 8.39
N ASN A 360 26.54 12.57 7.09
CA ASN A 360 25.65 13.32 6.19
C ASN A 360 24.24 12.73 6.17
N SER A 361 24.14 11.41 6.13
CA SER A 361 22.90 10.66 6.17
C SER A 361 22.14 10.88 7.48
N TYR A 362 22.83 10.76 8.61
CA TYR A 362 22.27 11.12 9.91
C TYR A 362 21.76 12.58 9.94
N ALA A 363 22.53 13.52 9.39
CA ALA A 363 22.13 14.92 9.34
C ALA A 363 20.85 15.15 8.52
N ARG A 364 20.67 14.41 7.39
CA ARG A 364 19.41 14.44 6.62
C ARG A 364 18.22 13.93 7.45
N ILE A 365 18.39 12.81 8.15
CA ILE A 365 17.36 12.23 9.04
C ILE A 365 17.02 13.21 10.17
N ALA A 366 18.02 13.73 10.87
CA ALA A 366 17.83 14.66 11.99
C ALA A 366 17.14 15.96 11.54
N ARG A 367 17.53 16.50 10.38
CA ARG A 367 16.90 17.68 9.76
C ARG A 367 15.42 17.41 9.45
N LEU A 368 15.09 16.26 8.85
CA LEU A 368 13.72 15.90 8.55
C LEU A 368 12.87 15.74 9.81
N LYS A 369 13.38 15.02 10.82
CA LYS A 369 12.72 14.86 12.12
C LYS A 369 12.49 16.21 12.81
N SER A 370 13.48 17.07 12.82
CA SER A 370 13.38 18.41 13.43
C SER A 370 12.38 19.30 12.68
N LYS A 371 12.33 19.22 11.36
CA LYS A 371 11.42 20.02 10.53
C LYS A 371 9.96 19.58 10.69
N MET A 372 9.70 18.27 10.64
CA MET A 372 8.35 17.74 10.54
C MET A 372 7.76 17.28 11.88
N LEU A 373 8.59 16.90 12.85
CA LEU A 373 8.15 16.27 14.09
C LEU A 373 8.32 17.15 15.35
N THR A 374 8.68 18.42 15.21
CA THR A 374 8.82 19.36 16.33
C THR A 374 7.51 19.57 17.09
N THR A 375 6.38 19.53 16.39
CA THR A 375 5.06 19.58 17.02
C THR A 375 4.77 18.35 17.88
N SER A 376 5.39 17.19 17.58
CA SER A 376 5.24 16.00 18.42
C SER A 376 5.88 16.16 19.80
N ARG A 377 6.88 17.02 19.96
CA ARG A 377 7.43 17.38 21.29
C ARG A 377 6.38 18.09 22.16
N ASN A 378 5.62 19.03 21.59
CA ASN A 378 4.52 19.71 22.31
C ASN A 378 3.32 18.77 22.52
N GLU A 379 3.04 17.88 21.58
CA GLU A 379 2.04 16.83 21.71
C GLU A 379 2.43 15.77 22.76
N SER A 380 3.72 15.54 23.01
CA SER A 380 4.19 14.62 24.06
C SER A 380 3.82 15.07 25.48
N ALA A 381 3.48 16.35 25.66
CA ALA A 381 3.01 16.89 26.94
C ALA A 381 1.53 16.58 27.20
N LYS A 382 0.73 16.24 26.17
CA LYS A 382 -0.67 15.83 26.36
C LYS A 382 -0.75 14.46 27.03
N THR A 383 -1.73 14.29 27.92
CA THR A 383 -2.01 12.99 28.52
C THR A 383 -2.48 11.99 27.45
N LEU A 384 -2.25 10.71 27.67
CA LEU A 384 -2.70 9.65 26.78
C LEU A 384 -4.23 9.73 26.56
N SER A 385 -5.00 9.96 27.63
CA SER A 385 -6.46 10.12 27.53
C SER A 385 -6.86 11.28 26.62
N ALA A 386 -6.17 12.41 26.70
CA ALA A 386 -6.45 13.56 25.85
C ALA A 386 -6.15 13.26 24.36
N LYS A 387 -5.11 12.46 24.08
CA LYS A 387 -4.78 12.00 22.72
C LYS A 387 -5.84 11.05 22.16
N ILE A 388 -6.29 10.08 22.96
CA ILE A 388 -7.36 9.15 22.58
C ILE A 388 -8.62 9.93 22.26
N ASN A 389 -9.08 10.81 23.16
CA ASN A 389 -10.27 11.63 22.95
C ASN A 389 -10.19 12.54 21.70
N ALA A 390 -8.98 13.01 21.37
CA ALA A 390 -8.76 13.78 20.15
C ALA A 390 -8.86 12.89 18.89
N ALA A 391 -8.29 11.70 18.94
CA ALA A 391 -8.35 10.74 17.83
C ALA A 391 -9.78 10.27 17.52
N GLU A 392 -10.60 10.01 18.54
CA GLU A 392 -12.01 9.63 18.40
C GLU A 392 -12.86 10.67 17.67
N LYS A 393 -12.47 11.96 17.76
CA LYS A 393 -13.17 13.05 17.07
C LYS A 393 -12.75 13.19 15.60
N VAL A 394 -11.69 12.53 15.18
CA VAL A 394 -11.09 12.71 13.84
C VAL A 394 -11.20 11.44 13.01
N VAL A 395 -10.81 10.28 13.55
CA VAL A 395 -10.65 9.04 12.81
C VAL A 395 -12.02 8.46 12.45
N GLY A 396 -12.21 8.15 11.16
CA GLY A 396 -13.41 7.50 10.63
C GLY A 396 -14.72 8.29 10.83
N ARG A 397 -14.64 9.61 11.08
CA ARG A 397 -15.85 10.44 11.26
C ARG A 397 -16.73 10.43 10.01
N GLN A 398 -18.03 10.68 10.19
CA GLN A 398 -19.03 10.60 9.11
C GLN A 398 -18.63 11.43 7.88
N GLN A 399 -18.16 12.65 8.06
CA GLN A 399 -17.71 13.49 6.94
C GLN A 399 -16.58 12.85 6.11
N HIS A 400 -15.67 12.07 6.73
CA HIS A 400 -14.62 11.33 6.01
C HIS A 400 -15.22 10.19 5.21
N ARG A 401 -16.19 9.45 5.79
CA ARG A 401 -16.94 8.39 5.11
C ARG A 401 -17.78 8.93 3.94
N ASP A 402 -18.39 10.11 4.12
CA ASP A 402 -19.13 10.78 3.05
C ASP A 402 -18.19 11.13 1.86
N ASN A 403 -16.97 11.63 2.14
CA ASN A 403 -15.98 11.89 1.10
C ASN A 403 -15.49 10.60 0.41
N GLU A 404 -15.36 9.50 1.14
CA GLU A 404 -15.06 8.17 0.57
C GLU A 404 -16.18 7.74 -0.40
N GLN A 405 -17.44 7.90 -0.02
CA GLN A 405 -18.58 7.60 -0.89
C GLN A 405 -18.63 8.53 -2.11
N VAL A 406 -18.38 9.81 -1.93
CA VAL A 406 -18.36 10.78 -3.05
C VAL A 406 -17.24 10.45 -4.05
N LEU A 407 -16.06 10.02 -3.60
CA LEU A 407 -15.01 9.52 -4.47
C LEU A 407 -15.46 8.27 -5.22
N SER A 408 -16.09 7.34 -4.52
CA SER A 408 -16.59 6.09 -5.12
C SER A 408 -17.64 6.38 -6.21
N ASP A 409 -18.61 7.25 -5.92
CA ASP A 409 -19.63 7.69 -6.87
C ASP A 409 -19.02 8.38 -8.11
N ALA A 410 -17.98 9.20 -7.91
CA ALA A 410 -17.30 9.92 -8.98
C ALA A 410 -16.37 9.05 -9.84
N SER A 411 -15.86 7.95 -9.28
CA SER A 411 -14.87 7.09 -9.95
C SER A 411 -15.48 5.95 -10.76
N ILE A 412 -16.75 5.56 -10.46
CA ILE A 412 -17.38 4.47 -11.20
C ILE A 412 -17.39 4.76 -12.69
N THR A 413 -16.91 3.82 -13.48
CA THR A 413 -16.64 4.01 -14.91
C THR A 413 -17.47 3.03 -15.73
N LEU A 414 -18.22 3.59 -16.70
CA LEU A 414 -18.95 2.84 -17.70
C LEU A 414 -18.07 2.67 -18.94
N LEU A 415 -17.78 1.43 -19.30
CA LEU A 415 -16.95 1.08 -20.45
C LEU A 415 -17.78 0.69 -21.67
N GLN A 416 -19.02 0.24 -21.46
CA GLN A 416 -19.96 -0.15 -22.53
C GLN A 416 -21.40 -0.07 -22.00
N GLY A 417 -22.37 0.25 -22.87
CA GLY A 417 -23.81 0.26 -22.59
C GLY A 417 -24.28 1.48 -21.80
N SER A 418 -25.43 1.36 -21.12
CA SER A 418 -26.01 2.42 -20.31
C SER A 418 -25.60 2.37 -18.82
N GLY A 419 -25.21 1.19 -18.36
CA GLY A 419 -24.96 0.93 -16.94
C GLY A 419 -26.23 0.71 -16.10
N GLU A 420 -27.40 1.13 -16.60
CA GLU A 420 -28.68 1.01 -15.92
C GLU A 420 -29.39 -0.31 -16.26
N LEU A 421 -30.10 -0.84 -15.31
CA LEU A 421 -30.99 -1.98 -15.51
C LEU A 421 -32.26 -1.55 -16.27
N PRO A 422 -32.81 -2.41 -17.16
CA PRO A 422 -34.07 -2.10 -17.82
C PRO A 422 -35.22 -1.86 -16.83
N LYS A 423 -36.02 -0.83 -17.05
CA LYS A 423 -37.12 -0.44 -16.13
C LYS A 423 -38.19 -1.54 -15.97
N SER A 424 -38.26 -2.49 -16.89
CA SER A 424 -39.25 -3.59 -16.90
C SER A 424 -38.88 -4.75 -15.99
N ILE A 425 -37.64 -4.83 -15.47
CA ILE A 425 -37.23 -5.98 -14.65
C ILE A 425 -37.89 -5.98 -13.29
N LYS A 426 -38.23 -7.17 -12.81
CA LYS A 426 -38.79 -7.42 -11.48
C LYS A 426 -37.83 -8.22 -10.60
N THR A 427 -36.96 -9.02 -11.23
CA THR A 427 -36.04 -9.91 -10.55
C THR A 427 -34.62 -9.73 -11.08
N LEU A 428 -33.69 -9.53 -10.15
CA LEU A 428 -32.26 -9.37 -10.43
C LEU A 428 -31.47 -10.48 -9.72
N GLN A 429 -30.70 -11.25 -10.47
CA GLN A 429 -29.71 -12.17 -9.92
C GLN A 429 -28.32 -11.54 -10.04
N ILE A 430 -27.64 -11.41 -8.90
CA ILE A 430 -26.26 -10.96 -8.83
C ILE A 430 -25.36 -12.16 -8.54
N PHE A 431 -24.26 -12.27 -9.27
CA PHE A 431 -23.22 -13.26 -9.05
C PHE A 431 -21.94 -12.56 -8.59
N MET A 432 -21.58 -12.75 -7.34
CA MET A 432 -20.35 -12.25 -6.72
C MET A 432 -19.36 -13.39 -6.52
N PRO A 433 -18.05 -13.10 -6.38
CA PRO A 433 -17.04 -14.13 -6.10
C PRO A 433 -17.31 -14.91 -4.81
N ASP A 434 -17.71 -14.23 -3.73
CA ASP A 434 -17.89 -14.80 -2.39
C ASP A 434 -19.05 -14.16 -1.63
N ASP A 435 -19.38 -14.75 -0.46
CA ASP A 435 -20.50 -14.33 0.40
C ASP A 435 -20.37 -12.92 0.95
N ASP A 436 -19.17 -12.50 1.33
CA ASP A 436 -18.96 -11.17 1.90
C ASP A 436 -19.29 -10.08 0.88
N LYS A 437 -18.92 -10.29 -0.40
CA LYS A 437 -19.25 -9.36 -1.48
C LYS A 437 -20.76 -9.38 -1.79
N CYS A 438 -21.39 -10.55 -1.71
CA CYS A 438 -22.86 -10.66 -1.77
C CYS A 438 -23.52 -9.87 -0.63
N ALA A 439 -23.05 -10.03 0.60
CA ALA A 439 -23.60 -9.33 1.75
C ALA A 439 -23.48 -7.81 1.58
N ALA A 440 -22.31 -7.31 1.12
CA ALA A 440 -22.11 -5.87 0.86
C ALA A 440 -23.03 -5.35 -0.26
N MET A 441 -23.23 -6.13 -1.32
CA MET A 441 -24.10 -5.72 -2.43
C MET A 441 -25.57 -5.72 -2.03
N LEU A 442 -26.04 -6.74 -1.31
CA LEU A 442 -27.40 -6.78 -0.78
C LEU A 442 -27.65 -5.64 0.22
N SER A 443 -26.66 -5.32 1.07
CA SER A 443 -26.71 -4.14 1.94
C SER A 443 -26.88 -2.85 1.14
N ALA A 444 -26.13 -2.69 0.05
CA ALA A 444 -26.24 -1.52 -0.82
C ALA A 444 -27.65 -1.36 -1.42
N PHE A 445 -28.23 -2.43 -1.94
CA PHE A 445 -29.59 -2.39 -2.48
C PHE A 445 -30.65 -2.09 -1.40
N ARG A 446 -30.52 -2.65 -0.19
CA ARG A 446 -31.44 -2.36 0.92
C ARG A 446 -31.49 -0.87 1.33
N LYS A 447 -30.37 -0.15 1.12
CA LYS A 447 -30.27 1.30 1.43
C LYS A 447 -30.93 2.18 0.38
N LEU A 448 -31.30 1.64 -0.77
CA LEU A 448 -31.84 2.39 -1.90
C LEU A 448 -33.32 2.06 -2.11
N SER A 449 -34.10 3.06 -2.55
CA SER A 449 -35.51 2.85 -2.89
C SER A 449 -35.62 2.17 -4.26
N HIS A 450 -36.22 0.98 -4.31
CA HIS A 450 -36.48 0.22 -5.54
C HIS A 450 -37.57 -0.81 -5.34
N THR A 451 -38.11 -1.34 -6.45
CA THR A 451 -39.17 -2.38 -6.48
C THR A 451 -38.66 -3.73 -6.97
N ILE A 452 -37.38 -3.84 -7.31
CA ILE A 452 -36.76 -5.04 -7.88
C ILE A 452 -36.48 -6.03 -6.75
N LYS A 453 -36.86 -7.31 -6.95
CA LYS A 453 -36.44 -8.40 -6.07
C LYS A 453 -34.99 -8.77 -6.43
N VAL A 454 -34.07 -8.55 -5.50
CA VAL A 454 -32.63 -8.80 -5.68
C VAL A 454 -32.21 -10.06 -4.93
N ASP A 455 -31.57 -10.99 -5.63
CA ASP A 455 -30.85 -12.13 -5.05
C ASP A 455 -29.37 -12.03 -5.40
N CYS A 456 -28.51 -12.48 -4.49
CA CYS A 456 -27.07 -12.55 -4.71
C CYS A 456 -26.53 -13.92 -4.35
N SER A 457 -25.60 -14.43 -5.14
CA SER A 457 -25.03 -15.76 -4.95
C SER A 457 -23.51 -15.75 -5.17
N PRO A 458 -22.74 -16.40 -4.26
CA PRO A 458 -21.30 -16.57 -4.38
C PRO A 458 -21.00 -17.63 -5.45
N TYR A 459 -20.80 -17.21 -6.71
CA TYR A 459 -20.71 -18.14 -7.81
C TYR A 459 -19.48 -19.07 -7.77
N TYR A 460 -18.45 -18.74 -6.98
CA TYR A 460 -17.32 -19.66 -6.80
C TYR A 460 -17.74 -20.99 -6.17
N GLU A 461 -18.76 -20.98 -5.33
CA GLU A 461 -19.23 -22.15 -4.58
C GLU A 461 -20.32 -22.93 -5.32
N LEU A 462 -21.02 -22.31 -6.27
CA LEU A 462 -22.11 -22.94 -7.00
C LEU A 462 -21.62 -23.92 -8.07
N ASN A 463 -22.36 -25.01 -8.29
CA ASN A 463 -22.20 -25.85 -9.48
C ASN A 463 -22.93 -25.26 -10.69
N GLN A 464 -22.66 -25.78 -11.88
CA GLN A 464 -23.22 -25.27 -13.13
C GLN A 464 -24.75 -25.27 -13.14
N GLN A 465 -25.39 -26.36 -12.71
CA GLN A 465 -26.85 -26.49 -12.68
C GLN A 465 -27.52 -25.46 -11.76
N GLN A 466 -26.89 -25.17 -10.61
CA GLN A 466 -27.35 -24.11 -9.67
C GLN A 466 -27.26 -22.71 -10.32
N ILE A 467 -26.15 -22.44 -11.03
CA ILE A 467 -25.98 -21.17 -11.75
C ILE A 467 -27.07 -21.01 -12.81
N GLU A 468 -27.26 -22.02 -13.66
CA GLU A 468 -28.25 -22.01 -14.73
C GLU A 468 -29.69 -21.84 -14.22
N SER A 469 -30.04 -22.57 -13.15
CA SER A 469 -31.36 -22.43 -12.52
C SER A 469 -31.61 -20.98 -12.02
N LYS A 470 -30.62 -20.34 -11.40
CA LYS A 470 -30.74 -18.94 -10.93
C LYS A 470 -30.86 -17.95 -12.10
N ILE A 471 -30.10 -18.16 -13.18
CA ILE A 471 -30.20 -17.34 -14.39
C ILE A 471 -31.61 -17.44 -15.00
N MET A 472 -32.16 -18.63 -15.08
CA MET A 472 -33.51 -18.83 -15.67
C MET A 472 -34.61 -18.08 -14.90
N LEU A 473 -34.49 -17.98 -13.56
CA LEU A 473 -35.46 -17.34 -12.68
C LEU A 473 -35.37 -15.80 -12.66
N ALA A 474 -34.30 -15.22 -13.20
CA ALA A 474 -34.08 -13.77 -13.17
C ALA A 474 -34.41 -13.12 -14.51
N ASP A 475 -34.84 -11.85 -14.46
CA ASP A 475 -35.05 -11.02 -15.66
C ASP A 475 -33.72 -10.42 -16.13
N ALA A 476 -32.84 -10.09 -15.21
CA ALA A 476 -31.51 -9.52 -15.50
C ALA A 476 -30.43 -10.14 -14.60
N ILE A 477 -29.21 -10.10 -15.08
CA ILE A 477 -28.01 -10.67 -14.45
C ILE A 477 -26.97 -9.56 -14.25
N VAL A 478 -26.40 -9.51 -13.06
CA VAL A 478 -25.14 -8.79 -12.80
C VAL A 478 -24.09 -9.85 -12.45
N ALA A 479 -23.07 -9.97 -13.26
CA ALA A 479 -21.94 -10.85 -12.99
C ALA A 479 -20.68 -10.03 -12.71
N THR A 480 -19.94 -10.40 -11.68
CA THR A 480 -18.79 -9.63 -11.25
C THR A 480 -17.52 -10.48 -11.22
N SER A 481 -16.38 -9.83 -11.32
CA SER A 481 -15.08 -10.46 -11.11
C SER A 481 -14.15 -9.60 -10.26
N VAL A 482 -13.28 -10.25 -9.49
CA VAL A 482 -12.12 -9.64 -8.85
C VAL A 482 -10.89 -10.24 -9.50
N THR A 483 -10.30 -9.54 -10.37
CA THR A 483 -9.09 -10.02 -11.03
C THR A 483 -7.86 -9.25 -10.63
N PRO A 484 -6.81 -9.91 -11.03
CA PRO A 484 -6.63 -11.35 -10.93
C PRO A 484 -5.84 -11.72 -9.71
N GLN A 485 -4.69 -11.27 -9.56
CA GLN A 485 -3.75 -11.67 -8.53
C GLN A 485 -3.53 -10.51 -7.58
N GLN A 486 -3.86 -10.69 -6.32
CA GLN A 486 -3.52 -9.72 -5.29
C GLN A 486 -2.03 -9.83 -4.99
N SER A 487 -1.33 -8.70 -4.89
CA SER A 487 0.07 -8.69 -4.48
C SER A 487 0.21 -9.00 -2.97
N LEU A 488 1.40 -9.41 -2.56
CA LEU A 488 1.70 -9.60 -1.13
C LEU A 488 1.53 -8.31 -0.33
N ALA A 489 1.81 -7.15 -0.94
CA ALA A 489 1.56 -5.85 -0.31
C ALA A 489 0.07 -5.63 0.02
N GLU A 490 -0.84 -6.06 -0.87
CA GLU A 490 -2.30 -6.00 -0.63
C GLU A 490 -2.76 -6.95 0.48
N MET A 491 -2.03 -8.03 0.73
CA MET A 491 -2.36 -9.09 1.68
C MET A 491 -1.64 -8.98 3.03
N GLY A 492 -0.86 -7.95 3.27
CA GLY A 492 -0.27 -7.68 4.59
C GLY A 492 1.26 -7.79 4.67
N GLY A 493 1.95 -8.41 3.71
CA GLY A 493 3.41 -8.45 3.64
C GLY A 493 4.05 -9.84 3.80
N MET A 494 5.38 -9.87 4.02
CA MET A 494 6.21 -11.06 3.87
C MET A 494 6.07 -12.14 4.96
N ASP A 495 5.73 -11.77 6.18
CA ASP A 495 5.65 -12.75 7.27
C ASP A 495 4.55 -13.82 7.04
N ASP A 496 3.57 -13.47 6.21
CA ASP A 496 2.52 -14.38 5.79
C ASP A 496 2.82 -15.13 4.48
N TYR A 497 4.02 -14.91 3.90
CA TYR A 497 4.37 -15.44 2.57
C TYR A 497 4.12 -16.94 2.40
N LEU A 498 4.50 -17.78 3.37
CA LEU A 498 4.30 -19.23 3.28
C LEU A 498 2.82 -19.61 3.30
N ARG A 499 2.02 -18.93 4.12
CA ARG A 499 0.56 -19.08 4.15
C ARG A 499 -0.05 -18.62 2.84
N LEU A 500 0.40 -17.48 2.35
CA LEU A 500 -0.05 -16.85 1.11
C LEU A 500 0.41 -17.64 -0.12
N LYS A 501 1.62 -18.21 -0.13
CA LYS A 501 2.10 -19.08 -1.21
C LYS A 501 1.20 -20.31 -1.38
N LYS A 502 0.74 -20.90 -0.27
CA LYS A 502 -0.23 -22.01 -0.29
C LYS A 502 -1.60 -21.55 -0.79
N LEU A 503 -2.05 -20.37 -0.36
CA LEU A 503 -3.28 -19.73 -0.85
C LEU A 503 -3.16 -19.34 -2.32
N LEU A 504 -2.07 -18.69 -2.74
CA LEU A 504 -1.82 -18.27 -4.12
C LEU A 504 -1.68 -19.46 -5.08
N GLY A 505 -1.00 -20.54 -4.68
CA GLY A 505 -0.92 -21.77 -5.47
C GLY A 505 -2.31 -22.38 -5.72
N ASN A 506 -3.18 -22.32 -4.73
CA ASN A 506 -4.58 -22.71 -4.87
C ASN A 506 -5.38 -21.68 -5.69
N LEU A 507 -5.14 -20.38 -5.52
CA LEU A 507 -5.83 -19.31 -6.24
C LEU A 507 -5.48 -19.31 -7.75
N THR A 508 -4.22 -19.53 -8.12
CA THR A 508 -3.82 -19.58 -9.55
C THR A 508 -4.43 -20.78 -10.25
N LYS A 509 -4.48 -21.93 -9.58
CA LYS A 509 -5.16 -23.13 -10.09
C LYS A 509 -6.68 -22.92 -10.14
N ASN A 510 -7.23 -22.26 -9.14
CA ASN A 510 -8.64 -21.91 -9.06
C ASN A 510 -9.02 -20.78 -10.03
N LYS A 511 -8.12 -19.86 -10.37
CA LYS A 511 -8.40 -18.74 -11.27
C LYS A 511 -8.88 -19.21 -12.62
N ARG A 512 -8.15 -20.12 -13.28
CA ARG A 512 -8.59 -20.66 -14.58
C ARG A 512 -9.97 -21.30 -14.50
N ILE A 513 -10.23 -22.05 -13.42
CA ILE A 513 -11.54 -22.67 -13.18
C ILE A 513 -12.63 -21.61 -12.98
N GLN A 514 -12.30 -20.52 -12.29
CA GLN A 514 -13.22 -19.41 -12.03
C GLN A 514 -13.51 -18.60 -13.29
N ASP A 515 -12.48 -18.34 -14.11
CA ASP A 515 -12.64 -17.66 -15.40
C ASP A 515 -13.50 -18.50 -16.36
N GLU A 516 -13.25 -19.81 -16.46
CA GLU A 516 -14.07 -20.73 -17.25
C GLU A 516 -15.52 -20.77 -16.74
N LYS A 517 -15.72 -20.80 -15.43
CA LYS A 517 -17.05 -20.77 -14.81
C LYS A 517 -17.79 -19.47 -15.13
N LEU A 518 -17.12 -18.33 -15.02
CA LEU A 518 -17.69 -17.03 -15.33
C LEU A 518 -18.04 -16.90 -16.81
N GLN A 519 -17.19 -17.37 -17.72
CA GLN A 519 -17.48 -17.40 -19.15
C GLN A 519 -18.72 -18.26 -19.47
N ARG A 520 -18.83 -19.45 -18.87
CA ARG A 520 -20.00 -20.31 -19.03
C ARG A 520 -21.30 -19.66 -18.52
N LEU A 521 -21.21 -19.00 -17.33
CA LEU A 521 -22.32 -18.25 -16.76
C LEU A 521 -22.80 -17.15 -17.72
N LEU A 522 -21.88 -16.31 -18.20
CA LEU A 522 -22.21 -15.22 -19.13
C LEU A 522 -22.75 -15.72 -20.48
N SER A 523 -22.11 -16.72 -21.05
CA SER A 523 -22.55 -17.34 -22.30
C SER A 523 -23.96 -17.96 -22.17
N PHE A 524 -24.25 -18.65 -21.05
CA PHE A 524 -25.56 -19.21 -20.79
C PHE A 524 -26.63 -18.14 -20.63
N ALA A 525 -26.34 -17.06 -19.89
CA ALA A 525 -27.22 -15.92 -19.71
C ALA A 525 -27.53 -15.22 -21.05
N GLN A 526 -26.51 -15.02 -21.89
CA GLN A 526 -26.65 -14.43 -23.24
C GLN A 526 -27.52 -15.31 -24.16
N SER A 527 -27.27 -16.63 -24.17
CA SER A 527 -28.05 -17.58 -24.97
C SER A 527 -29.54 -17.60 -24.58
N ASN A 528 -29.84 -17.27 -23.32
CA ASN A 528 -31.23 -17.17 -22.80
C ASN A 528 -31.76 -15.73 -22.85
N LYS A 529 -31.10 -14.82 -23.61
CA LYS A 529 -31.52 -13.42 -23.86
C LYS A 529 -31.76 -12.62 -22.59
N LYS A 530 -30.99 -12.89 -21.53
CA LYS A 530 -31.02 -12.09 -20.30
C LYS A 530 -30.30 -10.78 -20.51
N HIS A 531 -30.77 -9.71 -19.89
CA HIS A 531 -29.96 -8.49 -19.79
C HIS A 531 -28.77 -8.72 -18.84
N ILE A 532 -27.56 -8.42 -19.30
CA ILE A 532 -26.31 -8.75 -18.59
C ILE A 532 -25.49 -7.48 -18.36
N SER A 533 -25.20 -7.19 -17.09
CA SER A 533 -24.19 -6.22 -16.71
C SER A 533 -22.97 -6.97 -16.16
N PHE A 534 -21.79 -6.76 -16.78
CA PHE A 534 -20.53 -7.28 -16.26
C PHE A 534 -19.80 -6.19 -15.49
N VAL A 535 -19.29 -6.52 -14.29
CA VAL A 535 -18.60 -5.56 -13.42
C VAL A 535 -17.23 -6.09 -13.00
N SER A 536 -16.17 -5.38 -13.40
CA SER A 536 -14.86 -5.56 -12.82
C SER A 536 -14.73 -4.78 -11.52
N LEU A 537 -14.53 -5.48 -10.42
CA LEU A 537 -14.45 -4.87 -9.08
C LEU A 537 -13.07 -4.30 -8.75
N ARG A 538 -12.03 -4.66 -9.49
CA ARG A 538 -10.65 -4.24 -9.21
C ARG A 538 -9.99 -3.60 -10.43
N MET A 539 -9.50 -4.39 -11.36
CA MET A 539 -8.77 -3.93 -12.53
C MET A 539 -9.67 -3.85 -13.76
N PRO A 540 -9.61 -2.79 -14.55
CA PRO A 540 -10.45 -2.71 -15.75
C PRO A 540 -10.01 -3.63 -16.87
N TYR A 541 -8.76 -4.12 -16.89
CA TYR A 541 -8.17 -4.88 -18.01
C TYR A 541 -8.94 -6.15 -18.37
N GLU A 542 -9.44 -6.89 -17.37
CA GLU A 542 -10.18 -8.14 -17.61
C GLU A 542 -11.50 -7.94 -18.34
N THR A 543 -12.01 -6.72 -18.39
CA THR A 543 -13.29 -6.44 -19.06
C THR A 543 -13.27 -6.79 -20.55
N SER A 544 -12.08 -6.74 -21.19
CA SER A 544 -11.91 -7.16 -22.59
C SER A 544 -12.31 -8.62 -22.83
N ASN A 545 -12.14 -9.51 -21.85
CA ASN A 545 -12.46 -10.92 -21.98
C ASN A 545 -13.97 -11.20 -21.91
N TYR A 546 -14.75 -10.31 -21.30
CA TYR A 546 -16.16 -10.56 -20.97
C TYR A 546 -17.12 -9.60 -21.67
N ARG A 547 -16.63 -8.48 -22.25
CA ARG A 547 -17.45 -7.45 -22.88
C ARG A 547 -18.37 -7.98 -24.00
N GLN A 548 -17.98 -9.02 -24.69
CA GLN A 548 -18.76 -9.64 -25.76
C GLN A 548 -20.06 -10.31 -25.29
N TYR A 549 -20.18 -10.62 -24.00
CA TYR A 549 -21.35 -11.27 -23.42
C TYR A 549 -22.32 -10.28 -22.75
N ALA A 550 -21.90 -9.03 -22.52
CA ALA A 550 -22.61 -8.11 -21.66
C ALA A 550 -23.21 -6.91 -22.43
N ASP A 551 -24.41 -6.49 -22.04
CA ASP A 551 -25.04 -5.26 -22.54
C ASP A 551 -24.37 -4.01 -21.91
N SER A 552 -23.96 -4.12 -20.65
CA SER A 552 -23.21 -3.07 -19.96
C SER A 552 -21.95 -3.62 -19.32
N VAL A 553 -20.84 -2.83 -19.40
CA VAL A 553 -19.55 -3.17 -18.78
C VAL A 553 -19.11 -2.02 -17.90
N ILE A 554 -18.87 -2.31 -16.62
CA ILE A 554 -18.61 -1.34 -15.56
C ILE A 554 -17.33 -1.71 -14.81
N THR A 555 -16.61 -0.72 -14.30
CA THR A 555 -15.51 -0.93 -13.35
C THR A 555 -15.61 0.00 -12.15
N THR A 556 -15.27 -0.51 -10.96
CA THR A 556 -15.35 0.22 -9.68
C THR A 556 -13.99 0.50 -9.06
N TYR A 557 -12.91 -0.12 -9.57
CA TYR A 557 -11.51 -0.04 -9.07
C TYR A 557 -11.33 -0.45 -7.61
N SER A 558 -12.37 -0.91 -6.94
CA SER A 558 -12.35 -1.29 -5.53
C SER A 558 -13.43 -2.32 -5.21
N TYR A 559 -13.07 -3.26 -4.36
CA TYR A 559 -13.99 -4.21 -3.73
C TYR A 559 -13.84 -4.17 -2.20
N ASN A 560 -13.40 -3.05 -1.65
CA ASN A 560 -13.25 -2.85 -0.22
C ASN A 560 -14.60 -2.95 0.48
N GLN A 561 -14.62 -3.74 1.53
CA GLN A 561 -15.78 -3.95 2.40
C GLN A 561 -15.34 -3.97 3.86
N TYR A 562 -16.25 -3.66 4.75
CA TYR A 562 -16.04 -3.71 6.20
C TYR A 562 -17.37 -3.93 6.90
N ALA A 563 -17.30 -4.51 8.09
CA ALA A 563 -18.47 -4.56 8.97
C ALA A 563 -18.68 -3.16 9.60
N ASP A 564 -19.87 -2.60 9.46
CA ASP A 564 -20.25 -1.38 10.15
C ASP A 564 -20.17 -1.59 11.67
N ALA A 565 -19.52 -0.67 12.36
CA ALA A 565 -19.21 -0.83 13.79
C ALA A 565 -20.46 -0.82 14.68
N VAL A 566 -21.60 -0.25 14.20
CA VAL A 566 -22.84 -0.11 14.96
C VAL A 566 -23.80 -1.25 14.63
N THR A 567 -23.97 -1.53 13.33
CA THR A 567 -24.98 -2.50 12.85
C THR A 567 -24.41 -3.90 12.63
N GLY A 568 -23.09 -4.04 12.51
CA GLY A 568 -22.42 -5.29 12.10
C GLY A 568 -22.65 -5.65 10.62
N GLU A 569 -23.38 -4.83 9.87
CA GLU A 569 -23.70 -5.07 8.46
C GLU A 569 -22.46 -4.90 7.59
N ILE A 570 -22.21 -5.86 6.70
CA ILE A 570 -21.11 -5.74 5.73
C ILE A 570 -21.50 -4.71 4.67
N THR A 571 -20.67 -3.70 4.49
CA THR A 571 -20.89 -2.57 3.58
C THR A 571 -19.61 -2.19 2.86
N GLY A 572 -19.73 -1.35 1.81
CA GLY A 572 -18.58 -0.78 1.10
C GLY A 572 -19.02 0.24 0.07
N PRO A 573 -18.25 1.35 -0.10
CA PRO A 573 -18.67 2.47 -0.97
C PRO A 573 -18.83 2.05 -2.44
N ALA A 574 -17.96 1.19 -2.97
CA ALA A 574 -18.05 0.72 -4.36
C ALA A 574 -19.35 -0.05 -4.66
N TYR A 575 -19.84 -0.82 -3.69
CA TYR A 575 -21.10 -1.57 -3.83
C TYR A 575 -22.31 -0.64 -3.85
N LEU A 576 -22.29 0.41 -3.02
CA LEU A 576 -23.37 1.40 -3.01
C LEU A 576 -23.37 2.23 -4.30
N SER A 577 -22.20 2.64 -4.80
CA SER A 577 -22.09 3.34 -6.10
C SER A 577 -22.58 2.46 -7.26
N LEU A 578 -22.21 1.17 -7.25
CA LEU A 578 -22.68 0.22 -8.25
C LEU A 578 -24.21 0.04 -8.20
N ALA A 579 -24.79 -0.13 -7.03
CA ALA A 579 -26.23 -0.27 -6.88
C ALA A 579 -26.97 1.00 -7.34
N LYS A 580 -26.48 2.19 -7.01
CA LYS A 580 -27.03 3.48 -7.50
C LYS A 580 -27.00 3.55 -9.04
N LEU A 581 -25.87 3.18 -9.68
CA LEU A 581 -25.73 3.20 -11.13
C LEU A 581 -26.73 2.24 -11.77
N LEU A 582 -26.79 0.98 -11.30
CA LEU A 582 -27.71 -0.03 -11.80
C LEU A 582 -29.19 0.39 -11.69
N LEU A 583 -29.55 1.16 -10.66
CA LEU A 583 -30.91 1.67 -10.45
C LEU A 583 -31.17 3.02 -11.16
N GLY A 584 -30.23 3.56 -11.94
CA GLY A 584 -30.37 4.87 -12.58
C GLY A 584 -30.39 6.05 -11.62
N GLN A 585 -29.83 5.88 -10.42
CA GLN A 585 -29.74 6.93 -9.38
C GLN A 585 -28.36 7.61 -9.34
N LEU A 586 -27.45 7.18 -10.20
CA LEU A 586 -26.10 7.73 -10.35
C LEU A 586 -25.69 7.67 -11.81
N GLU A 587 -25.12 8.75 -12.33
CA GLU A 587 -24.45 8.76 -13.63
C GLU A 587 -22.96 8.38 -13.47
N ALA A 588 -22.47 7.45 -14.30
CA ALA A 588 -21.06 7.09 -14.32
C ALA A 588 -20.23 8.23 -14.94
N THR A 589 -19.39 8.85 -14.14
CA THR A 589 -18.57 10.01 -14.56
C THR A 589 -17.08 9.71 -14.61
N GLY A 590 -16.66 8.55 -14.11
CA GLY A 590 -15.29 8.09 -14.18
C GLY A 590 -14.84 7.81 -15.62
N VAL A 591 -13.58 8.11 -15.90
CA VAL A 591 -12.90 7.78 -17.17
C VAL A 591 -11.72 6.87 -16.85
N SER A 592 -11.60 5.75 -17.56
CA SER A 592 -10.49 4.81 -17.29
C SER A 592 -9.14 5.52 -17.42
N PRO A 593 -8.29 5.50 -16.37
CA PRO A 593 -6.97 6.10 -16.42
C PRO A 593 -5.93 5.20 -17.10
N VAL A 594 -6.37 4.06 -17.62
CA VAL A 594 -5.54 3.08 -18.32
C VAL A 594 -6.25 2.58 -19.58
N THR A 595 -5.46 2.19 -20.59
CA THR A 595 -5.95 1.61 -21.83
C THR A 595 -6.37 0.16 -21.61
N ILE A 596 -7.56 -0.18 -22.07
CA ILE A 596 -8.13 -1.55 -22.04
C ILE A 596 -8.05 -2.09 -23.47
N LYS A 597 -7.18 -3.07 -23.67
CA LYS A 597 -6.93 -3.70 -24.97
C LYS A 597 -7.88 -4.86 -25.22
#